data_374ba38b73f7eb6b6ad18d84fd6861f1
#
_entry.id   374ba38b73f7eb6b6ad18d84fd6861f1
#
_cell.length_a   1.000
_cell.length_b   1.000
_cell.length_c   1.000
_cell.angle_alpha   90.00
_cell.angle_beta   90.00
_cell.angle_gamma   90.00
#
_symmetry.space_group_name_H-M   'P 1'
#
loop_
_entity.id
_entity.type
_entity.pdbx_description
1 polymer ?
#
loop_
_entity_poly.entity_id
_entity_poly.type
_entity_poly.pdbx_seq_one_letter_code
_entity_poly.pdbx_strand_id
1 'polypeptide(L)'
;MNQQQKYILNLQRKSRERKREQAFVIEGRKMFEEAPADRIKMIVASESFCKSKEGAALLKGKKFDVVSDSIFETLSDTKTPQGILAVVKQQPYSFEELLGKEKASFLLILDHLQDPGNLGTIMRAAEAAGVTGILMSSDCVDIYNPKTIRSTMGALYRVPFVVSEDFAGDIERLKKAGVSTYAAHLGATISYEGADYKKPCAFMIGNEANGL
;
A
#
# COMPACT_ATOMS: atom_id res chain seq x y z
N MET A 1 3.10 3.70 29.38
CA MET A 1 3.26 3.89 27.92
C MET A 1 3.78 5.30 27.67
N ASN A 2 4.94 5.42 27.01
CA ASN A 2 5.56 6.70 26.72
C ASN A 2 4.93 7.37 25.47
N GLN A 3 5.37 8.59 25.13
CA GLN A 3 4.83 9.37 24.02
C GLN A 3 5.06 8.68 22.64
N GLN A 4 6.20 8.07 22.45
CA GLN A 4 6.57 7.34 21.26
C GLN A 4 5.67 6.10 21.03
N GLN A 5 5.42 5.32 22.07
CA GLN A 5 4.53 4.15 22.01
C GLN A 5 3.09 4.56 21.67
N LYS A 6 2.61 5.67 22.25
CA LYS A 6 1.29 6.24 21.90
C LYS A 6 1.22 6.66 20.43
N TYR A 7 2.29 7.26 19.92
CA TYR A 7 2.40 7.68 18.52
C TYR A 7 2.28 6.48 17.57
N ILE A 8 3.05 5.41 17.80
CA ILE A 8 3.00 4.18 17.02
C ILE A 8 1.59 3.58 17.00
N LEU A 9 0.98 3.40 18.18
CA LEU A 9 -0.37 2.85 18.29
C LEU A 9 -1.44 3.72 17.61
N ASN A 10 -1.31 5.03 17.68
CA ASN A 10 -2.22 5.93 16.98
C ASN A 10 -2.11 5.76 15.45
N LEU A 11 -0.91 5.65 14.90
CA LEU A 11 -0.70 5.40 13.47
C LEU A 11 -1.28 4.04 13.03
N GLN A 12 -1.14 3.00 13.85
CA GLN A 12 -1.72 1.69 13.54
C GLN A 12 -3.25 1.72 13.53
N ARG A 13 -3.86 2.35 14.54
CA ARG A 13 -5.30 2.25 14.80
C ARG A 13 -6.15 3.28 14.07
N LYS A 14 -5.59 4.44 13.72
CA LYS A 14 -6.36 5.60 13.27
C LYS A 14 -5.89 6.10 11.90
N SER A 15 -6.75 5.94 10.87
CA SER A 15 -6.48 6.49 9.53
C SER A 15 -6.26 8.01 9.56
N ARG A 16 -7.05 8.75 10.38
CA ARG A 16 -6.87 10.19 10.56
C ARG A 16 -5.46 10.57 11.01
N GLU A 17 -4.87 9.79 11.92
CA GLU A 17 -3.51 10.05 12.40
C GLU A 17 -2.49 9.78 11.29
N ARG A 18 -2.64 8.70 10.52
CA ARG A 18 -1.78 8.41 9.36
C ARG A 18 -1.82 9.54 8.32
N LYS A 19 -3.02 10.06 8.03
CA LYS A 19 -3.20 11.19 7.11
C LYS A 19 -2.55 12.48 7.64
N ARG A 20 -2.74 12.79 8.94
CA ARG A 20 -2.17 13.98 9.57
C ARG A 20 -0.64 13.94 9.60
N GLU A 21 -0.09 12.81 10.00
CA GLU A 21 1.35 12.62 10.16
C GLU A 21 2.09 12.27 8.86
N GLN A 22 1.33 12.01 7.78
CA GLN A 22 1.86 11.50 6.50
C GLN A 22 2.83 10.33 6.73
N ALA A 23 2.43 9.40 7.62
CA ALA A 23 3.25 8.28 8.05
C ALA A 23 2.38 7.06 8.38
N PHE A 24 2.99 5.90 8.36
CA PHE A 24 2.36 4.63 8.69
C PHE A 24 3.36 3.70 9.39
N VAL A 25 2.86 2.63 9.99
CA VAL A 25 3.68 1.63 10.67
C VAL A 25 3.79 0.38 9.81
N ILE A 26 5.00 -0.11 9.66
CA ILE A 26 5.27 -1.43 9.11
C ILE A 26 5.76 -2.35 10.21
N GLU A 27 5.46 -3.63 10.12
CA GLU A 27 5.88 -4.65 11.06
C GLU A 27 6.41 -5.88 10.33
N GLY A 28 7.45 -6.46 10.88
CA GLY A 28 8.09 -7.66 10.39
C GLY A 28 9.26 -7.42 9.46
N ARG A 29 10.13 -8.42 9.42
CA ARG A 29 11.41 -8.36 8.72
C ARG A 29 11.26 -8.01 7.24
N LYS A 30 10.40 -8.75 6.52
CA LYS A 30 10.26 -8.54 5.07
C LYS A 30 9.81 -7.11 4.71
N MET A 31 8.81 -6.59 5.41
CA MET A 31 8.34 -5.22 5.17
C MET A 31 9.41 -4.18 5.50
N PHE A 32 10.26 -4.46 6.51
CA PHE A 32 11.37 -3.60 6.88
C PHE A 32 12.51 -3.63 5.84
N GLU A 33 12.86 -4.80 5.30
CA GLU A 33 13.88 -4.96 4.25
C GLU A 33 13.47 -4.28 2.95
N GLU A 34 12.17 -4.29 2.61
CA GLU A 34 11.61 -3.65 1.41
C GLU A 34 11.44 -2.14 1.55
N ALA A 35 11.41 -1.61 2.78
CA ALA A 35 11.15 -0.20 3.01
C ALA A 35 12.30 0.69 2.52
N PRO A 36 12.02 1.75 1.74
CA PRO A 36 13.04 2.72 1.33
C PRO A 36 13.68 3.37 2.57
N ALA A 37 15.00 3.27 2.67
CA ALA A 37 15.73 3.68 3.87
C ALA A 37 15.58 5.18 4.19
N ASP A 38 15.49 6.02 3.16
CA ASP A 38 15.29 7.48 3.26
C ASP A 38 13.88 7.86 3.78
N ARG A 39 12.94 6.96 3.76
CA ARG A 39 11.58 7.16 4.29
C ARG A 39 11.39 6.66 5.70
N ILE A 40 12.31 5.87 6.25
CA ILE A 40 12.20 5.37 7.62
C ILE A 40 12.43 6.52 8.59
N LYS A 41 11.41 6.86 9.38
CA LYS A 41 11.47 7.91 10.42
C LYS A 41 11.97 7.38 11.75
N MET A 42 11.63 6.12 12.07
CA MET A 42 11.85 5.53 13.37
C MET A 42 11.88 4.00 13.22
N ILE A 43 12.74 3.36 14.00
CA ILE A 43 12.82 1.90 14.09
C ILE A 43 12.67 1.54 15.57
N VAL A 44 11.84 0.55 15.86
CA VAL A 44 11.70 -0.03 17.19
C VAL A 44 11.89 -1.54 17.10
N ALA A 45 12.74 -2.08 17.96
CA ALA A 45 13.02 -3.51 18.00
C ALA A 45 12.88 -4.06 19.41
N SER A 46 12.48 -5.32 19.53
CA SER A 46 12.41 -6.01 20.81
C SER A 46 13.81 -6.48 21.26
N GLU A 47 13.99 -6.66 22.57
CA GLU A 47 15.27 -7.13 23.13
C GLU A 47 15.69 -8.48 22.55
N SER A 48 14.76 -9.42 22.43
CA SER A 48 15.04 -10.75 21.88
C SER A 48 15.45 -10.67 20.40
N PHE A 49 14.78 -9.85 19.61
CA PHE A 49 15.14 -9.62 18.21
C PHE A 49 16.56 -9.04 18.08
N CYS A 50 16.89 -8.04 18.87
CA CYS A 50 18.21 -7.41 18.85
C CYS A 50 19.36 -8.42 19.17
N LYS A 51 19.09 -9.39 20.05
CA LYS A 51 20.05 -10.44 20.43
C LYS A 51 20.14 -11.57 19.40
N SER A 52 19.18 -11.68 18.48
CA SER A 52 19.20 -12.70 17.43
C SER A 52 20.26 -12.38 16.36
N LYS A 53 20.78 -13.40 15.71
CA LYS A 53 21.74 -13.24 14.60
C LYS A 53 21.14 -12.42 13.47
N GLU A 54 19.87 -12.63 13.17
CA GLU A 54 19.13 -11.91 12.13
C GLU A 54 18.92 -10.44 12.50
N GLY A 55 18.45 -10.16 13.72
CA GLY A 55 18.23 -8.82 14.22
C GLY A 55 19.52 -7.99 14.25
N ALA A 56 20.61 -8.57 14.76
CA ALA A 56 21.91 -7.95 14.79
C ALA A 56 22.41 -7.57 13.38
N ALA A 57 22.18 -8.44 12.39
CA ALA A 57 22.55 -8.17 11.00
C ALA A 57 21.69 -7.06 10.38
N LEU A 58 20.37 -7.12 10.56
CA LEU A 58 19.41 -6.20 9.97
C LEU A 58 19.51 -4.79 10.54
N LEU A 59 19.85 -4.67 11.83
CA LEU A 59 19.96 -3.40 12.54
C LEU A 59 21.37 -2.78 12.48
N LYS A 60 22.35 -3.49 11.93
CA LYS A 60 23.73 -3.01 11.83
C LYS A 60 23.81 -1.65 11.14
N GLY A 61 24.43 -0.68 11.82
CA GLY A 61 24.61 0.67 11.31
C GLY A 61 23.35 1.55 11.29
N LYS A 62 22.24 1.07 11.82
CA LYS A 62 20.98 1.83 11.91
C LYS A 62 20.78 2.40 13.31
N LYS A 63 20.09 3.54 13.40
CA LYS A 63 19.62 4.10 14.67
C LYS A 63 18.24 3.51 14.97
N PHE A 64 18.07 2.90 16.13
CA PHE A 64 16.83 2.28 16.55
C PHE A 64 16.63 2.35 18.07
N ASP A 65 15.40 2.21 18.51
CA ASP A 65 15.03 2.14 19.90
C ASP A 65 14.75 0.69 20.30
N VAL A 66 15.21 0.28 21.47
CA VAL A 66 15.00 -1.05 22.02
C VAL A 66 13.90 -0.99 23.07
N VAL A 67 12.98 -1.93 23.01
CA VAL A 67 11.93 -2.12 24.01
C VAL A 67 11.93 -3.57 24.49
N SER A 68 11.43 -3.81 25.72
CA SER A 68 11.23 -5.19 26.19
C SER A 68 10.24 -5.94 25.30
N ASP A 69 10.36 -7.27 25.25
CA ASP A 69 9.48 -8.11 24.43
C ASP A 69 8.00 -7.89 24.78
N SER A 70 7.68 -7.73 26.06
CA SER A 70 6.32 -7.44 26.53
C SER A 70 5.78 -6.09 26.04
N ILE A 71 6.62 -5.06 25.98
CA ILE A 71 6.24 -3.77 25.39
C ILE A 71 6.06 -3.93 23.88
N PHE A 72 6.96 -4.64 23.21
CA PHE A 72 6.84 -4.87 21.77
C PHE A 72 5.53 -5.57 21.39
N GLU A 73 5.12 -6.60 22.14
CA GLU A 73 3.83 -7.27 21.99
C GLU A 73 2.64 -6.30 22.09
N THR A 74 2.70 -5.30 22.97
CA THR A 74 1.64 -4.28 23.06
C THR A 74 1.62 -3.31 21.87
N LEU A 75 2.74 -3.15 21.19
CA LEU A 75 2.88 -2.31 19.99
C LEU A 75 2.61 -3.08 18.70
N SER A 76 2.61 -4.39 18.72
CA SER A 76 2.38 -5.24 17.56
C SER A 76 0.91 -5.30 17.19
N ASP A 77 0.63 -5.37 15.87
CA ASP A 77 -0.69 -5.64 15.30
C ASP A 77 -0.80 -7.11 14.83
N THR A 78 0.18 -7.94 15.14
CA THR A 78 0.22 -9.36 14.76
C THR A 78 0.13 -10.30 15.97
N LYS A 79 -0.42 -11.51 15.75
CA LYS A 79 -0.48 -12.54 16.80
C LYS A 79 0.89 -13.13 17.14
N THR A 80 1.81 -13.09 16.20
CA THR A 80 3.19 -13.61 16.33
C THR A 80 4.18 -12.53 15.91
N PRO A 81 4.50 -11.58 16.82
CA PRO A 81 5.40 -10.48 16.52
C PRO A 81 6.80 -10.96 16.11
N GLN A 82 7.35 -10.35 15.06
CA GLN A 82 8.72 -10.66 14.60
C GLN A 82 9.80 -9.81 15.26
N GLY A 83 9.43 -8.97 16.22
CA GLY A 83 10.36 -8.19 17.02
C GLY A 83 10.94 -6.93 16.35
N ILE A 84 10.45 -6.55 15.18
CA ILE A 84 10.84 -5.31 14.50
C ILE A 84 9.63 -4.62 13.89
N LEU A 85 9.54 -3.31 14.12
CA LEU A 85 8.60 -2.42 13.46
C LEU A 85 9.29 -1.10 13.09
N ALA A 86 8.76 -0.39 12.10
CA ALA A 86 9.22 0.94 11.77
C ALA A 86 8.06 1.88 11.42
N VAL A 87 8.27 3.17 11.68
CA VAL A 87 7.43 4.25 11.15
C VAL A 87 8.04 4.74 9.86
N VAL A 88 7.25 4.74 8.79
CA VAL A 88 7.67 5.09 7.43
C VAL A 88 6.84 6.27 6.93
N LYS A 89 7.46 7.21 6.21
CA LYS A 89 6.78 8.32 5.53
C LYS A 89 5.94 7.77 4.38
N GLN A 90 4.74 8.31 4.20
CA GLN A 90 3.93 8.06 3.01
C GLN A 90 4.62 8.64 1.77
N GLN A 91 4.36 8.04 0.63
CA GLN A 91 4.75 8.57 -0.69
C GLN A 91 3.51 9.14 -1.34
N PRO A 92 3.40 10.45 -1.48
CA PRO A 92 2.40 11.03 -2.35
C PRO A 92 2.82 10.81 -3.81
N TYR A 93 1.88 10.36 -4.63
CA TYR A 93 2.01 10.31 -6.08
C TYR A 93 1.03 11.29 -6.72
N SER A 94 1.42 11.91 -7.81
CA SER A 94 0.54 12.71 -8.64
C SER A 94 -0.22 11.83 -9.64
N PHE A 95 -1.32 12.35 -10.18
CA PHE A 95 -2.08 11.67 -11.23
C PHE A 95 -1.20 11.39 -12.46
N GLU A 96 -0.31 12.31 -12.81
CA GLU A 96 0.59 12.20 -13.95
C GLU A 96 1.62 11.07 -13.79
N GLU A 97 1.96 10.72 -12.55
CA GLU A 97 2.86 9.60 -12.26
C GLU A 97 2.21 8.23 -12.48
N LEU A 98 0.86 8.15 -12.54
CA LEU A 98 0.15 6.93 -12.90
C LEU A 98 0.34 6.57 -14.37
N LEU A 99 0.47 7.59 -15.22
CA LEU A 99 0.63 7.41 -16.66
C LEU A 99 2.06 6.93 -16.96
N GLY A 100 2.18 5.93 -17.82
CA GLY A 100 3.48 5.43 -18.25
C GLY A 100 4.26 6.50 -19.01
N LYS A 101 5.48 6.80 -18.56
CA LYS A 101 6.37 7.76 -19.24
C LYS A 101 7.13 7.14 -20.42
N GLU A 102 7.55 5.90 -20.29
CA GLU A 102 8.38 5.17 -21.24
C GLU A 102 7.64 4.00 -21.91
N LYS A 103 6.50 3.62 -21.35
CA LYS A 103 5.66 2.50 -21.82
C LYS A 103 4.22 2.97 -21.96
N ALA A 104 3.45 2.24 -22.74
CA ALA A 104 2.00 2.46 -22.78
C ALA A 104 1.42 2.34 -21.38
N SER A 105 0.54 3.28 -21.01
CA SER A 105 -0.13 3.26 -19.70
C SER A 105 -0.94 1.99 -19.53
N PHE A 106 -0.67 1.27 -18.45
CA PHE A 106 -1.43 0.10 -18.02
C PHE A 106 -1.85 0.33 -16.56
N LEU A 107 -3.13 0.56 -16.31
CA LEU A 107 -3.64 1.05 -15.06
C LEU A 107 -4.67 0.08 -14.45
N LEU A 108 -4.81 0.16 -13.13
CA LEU A 108 -6.00 -0.33 -12.43
C LEU A 108 -6.80 0.86 -11.90
N ILE A 109 -8.12 0.74 -11.94
CA ILE A 109 -9.07 1.67 -11.34
C ILE A 109 -9.87 0.87 -10.32
N LEU A 110 -9.75 1.22 -9.04
CA LEU A 110 -10.38 0.50 -7.94
C LEU A 110 -11.51 1.35 -7.36
N ASP A 111 -12.73 0.84 -7.43
CA ASP A 111 -13.92 1.52 -6.94
C ASP A 111 -14.53 0.81 -5.75
N HIS A 112 -14.65 1.52 -4.61
CA HIS A 112 -15.26 1.03 -3.37
C HIS A 112 -14.70 -0.31 -2.84
N LEU A 113 -13.43 -0.62 -3.07
CA LEU A 113 -12.79 -1.84 -2.58
C LEU A 113 -12.67 -1.80 -1.05
N GLN A 114 -13.26 -2.75 -0.34
CA GLN A 114 -13.41 -2.70 1.11
C GLN A 114 -12.50 -3.66 1.89
N ASP A 115 -12.12 -4.80 1.31
CA ASP A 115 -11.27 -5.76 2.02
C ASP A 115 -9.78 -5.40 1.93
N PRO A 116 -9.10 -5.21 3.09
CA PRO A 116 -7.67 -4.92 3.13
C PRO A 116 -6.78 -6.00 2.49
N GLY A 117 -7.20 -7.26 2.57
CA GLY A 117 -6.48 -8.38 1.98
C GLY A 117 -6.56 -8.36 0.46
N ASN A 118 -7.75 -8.07 -0.08
CA ASN A 118 -7.97 -7.93 -1.52
C ASN A 118 -7.15 -6.79 -2.08
N LEU A 119 -7.19 -5.61 -1.46
CA LEU A 119 -6.38 -4.48 -1.90
C LEU A 119 -4.88 -4.81 -1.94
N GLY A 120 -4.36 -5.45 -0.91
CA GLY A 120 -2.95 -5.85 -0.89
C GLY A 120 -2.61 -6.90 -1.94
N THR A 121 -3.51 -7.85 -2.19
CA THR A 121 -3.35 -8.87 -3.24
C THR A 121 -3.38 -8.25 -4.64
N ILE A 122 -4.30 -7.30 -4.88
CA ILE A 122 -4.39 -6.56 -6.15
C ILE A 122 -3.11 -5.77 -6.38
N MET A 123 -2.57 -5.09 -5.37
CA MET A 123 -1.30 -4.38 -5.52
C MET A 123 -0.14 -5.29 -5.91
N ARG A 124 -0.05 -6.48 -5.33
CA ARG A 124 0.97 -7.47 -5.71
C ARG A 124 0.78 -7.98 -7.14
N ALA A 125 -0.46 -8.25 -7.53
CA ALA A 125 -0.79 -8.66 -8.90
C ALA A 125 -0.46 -7.54 -9.89
N ALA A 126 -0.77 -6.29 -9.55
CA ALA A 126 -0.45 -5.10 -10.33
C ALA A 126 1.06 -4.97 -10.57
N GLU A 127 1.86 -5.12 -9.50
CA GLU A 127 3.32 -5.11 -9.62
C GLU A 127 3.82 -6.21 -10.57
N ALA A 128 3.36 -7.44 -10.37
CA ALA A 128 3.77 -8.58 -11.20
C ALA A 128 3.36 -8.44 -12.68
N ALA A 129 2.21 -7.80 -12.94
CA ALA A 129 1.71 -7.54 -14.28
C ALA A 129 2.35 -6.30 -14.95
N GLY A 130 3.16 -5.53 -14.23
CA GLY A 130 3.79 -4.32 -14.75
C GLY A 130 2.82 -3.14 -14.90
N VAL A 131 1.80 -3.07 -14.05
CA VAL A 131 0.85 -1.94 -13.98
C VAL A 131 1.63 -0.65 -13.70
N THR A 132 1.35 0.41 -14.46
CA THR A 132 2.05 1.70 -14.33
C THR A 132 1.51 2.53 -13.16
N GLY A 133 0.26 2.32 -12.75
CA GLY A 133 -0.34 3.00 -11.62
C GLY A 133 -1.74 2.51 -11.27
N ILE A 134 -2.19 2.87 -10.07
CA ILE A 134 -3.51 2.52 -9.53
C ILE A 134 -4.26 3.79 -9.16
N LEU A 135 -5.44 3.99 -9.74
CA LEU A 135 -6.39 5.03 -9.33
C LEU A 135 -7.43 4.42 -8.39
N MET A 136 -7.61 4.96 -7.21
CA MET A 136 -8.54 4.46 -6.20
C MET A 136 -9.60 5.51 -5.88
N SER A 137 -10.86 5.09 -5.71
CA SER A 137 -11.88 5.97 -5.14
C SER A 137 -11.59 6.26 -3.66
N SER A 138 -12.06 7.40 -3.15
CA SER A 138 -11.88 7.81 -1.75
C SER A 138 -12.51 6.85 -0.74
N ASP A 139 -13.47 6.05 -1.20
CA ASP A 139 -14.21 5.08 -0.39
C ASP A 139 -13.53 3.71 -0.32
N CYS A 140 -12.42 3.52 -1.01
CA CYS A 140 -11.59 2.33 -0.83
C CYS A 140 -11.03 2.25 0.58
N VAL A 141 -10.79 1.02 1.06
CA VAL A 141 -10.08 0.78 2.30
C VAL A 141 -8.72 1.49 2.30
N ASP A 142 -8.34 2.04 3.46
CA ASP A 142 -7.08 2.76 3.61
C ASP A 142 -5.88 1.86 3.26
N ILE A 143 -5.15 2.23 2.21
CA ILE A 143 -3.98 1.50 1.73
C ILE A 143 -2.87 1.38 2.79
N TYR A 144 -2.82 2.34 3.72
CA TYR A 144 -1.89 2.35 4.84
C TYR A 144 -2.44 1.66 6.10
N ASN A 145 -3.57 0.94 5.98
CA ASN A 145 -4.05 0.05 7.05
C ASN A 145 -3.01 -1.06 7.29
N PRO A 146 -2.66 -1.41 8.54
CA PRO A 146 -1.66 -2.43 8.83
C PRO A 146 -1.91 -3.78 8.14
N LYS A 147 -3.17 -4.22 8.04
CA LYS A 147 -3.52 -5.46 7.34
C LYS A 147 -3.27 -5.34 5.84
N THR A 148 -3.62 -4.20 5.21
CA THR A 148 -3.34 -3.93 3.80
C THR A 148 -1.83 -3.94 3.54
N ILE A 149 -1.07 -3.17 4.33
CA ILE A 149 0.39 -3.08 4.22
C ILE A 149 1.03 -4.47 4.20
N ARG A 150 0.69 -5.32 5.18
CA ARG A 150 1.22 -6.69 5.24
C ARG A 150 0.87 -7.49 3.99
N SER A 151 -0.36 -7.34 3.49
CA SER A 151 -0.82 -8.07 2.31
C SER A 151 -0.12 -7.64 1.02
N THR A 152 0.42 -6.41 0.94
CA THR A 152 1.16 -5.93 -0.24
C THR A 152 2.51 -6.61 -0.42
N MET A 153 3.11 -7.16 0.64
CA MET A 153 4.43 -7.77 0.63
C MET A 153 5.53 -6.86 0.01
N GLY A 154 5.41 -5.54 0.17
CA GLY A 154 6.33 -4.54 -0.36
C GLY A 154 5.92 -3.89 -1.68
N ALA A 155 4.92 -4.39 -2.41
CA ALA A 155 4.41 -3.77 -3.64
C ALA A 155 3.98 -2.30 -3.43
N LEU A 156 3.53 -1.95 -2.21
CA LEU A 156 3.22 -0.59 -1.78
C LEU A 156 4.34 0.44 -2.09
N TYR A 157 5.59 0.02 -2.08
CA TYR A 157 6.73 0.92 -2.30
C TYR A 157 7.08 1.12 -3.78
N ARG A 158 6.55 0.28 -4.67
CA ARG A 158 6.96 0.20 -6.07
C ARG A 158 5.86 0.52 -7.07
N VAL A 159 4.60 0.32 -6.70
CA VAL A 159 3.45 0.62 -7.57
C VAL A 159 2.91 2.00 -7.22
N PRO A 160 2.95 2.98 -8.13
CA PRO A 160 2.32 4.27 -7.90
C PRO A 160 0.81 4.13 -7.72
N PHE A 161 0.24 4.91 -6.80
CA PHE A 161 -1.21 4.94 -6.61
C PHE A 161 -1.68 6.34 -6.18
N VAL A 162 -2.89 6.67 -6.55
CA VAL A 162 -3.57 7.90 -6.17
C VAL A 162 -4.95 7.57 -5.63
N VAL A 163 -5.29 8.13 -4.47
CA VAL A 163 -6.65 8.15 -3.95
C VAL A 163 -7.31 9.42 -4.43
N SER A 164 -8.28 9.28 -5.30
CA SER A 164 -8.94 10.39 -5.99
C SER A 164 -9.97 11.08 -5.10
N GLU A 165 -9.97 12.41 -5.12
CA GLU A 165 -11.02 13.24 -4.52
C GLU A 165 -12.17 13.54 -5.52
N ASP A 166 -11.87 13.46 -6.84
CA ASP A 166 -12.84 13.58 -7.94
C ASP A 166 -12.70 12.38 -8.88
N PHE A 167 -13.21 11.25 -8.45
CA PHE A 167 -13.00 9.96 -9.12
C PHE A 167 -13.55 9.94 -10.56
N ALA A 168 -14.74 10.48 -10.78
CA ALA A 168 -15.33 10.57 -12.11
C ALA A 168 -14.52 11.51 -13.03
N GLY A 169 -14.10 12.66 -12.51
CA GLY A 169 -13.24 13.60 -13.24
C GLY A 169 -11.89 13.00 -13.60
N ASP A 170 -11.28 12.21 -12.72
CA ASP A 170 -10.01 11.56 -13.00
C ASP A 170 -10.15 10.43 -14.04
N ILE A 171 -11.26 9.69 -14.06
CA ILE A 171 -11.56 8.72 -15.12
C ILE A 171 -11.67 9.43 -16.48
N GLU A 172 -12.35 10.58 -16.52
CA GLU A 172 -12.44 11.38 -17.76
C GLU A 172 -11.06 11.95 -18.18
N ARG A 173 -10.19 12.29 -17.24
CA ARG A 173 -8.79 12.67 -17.53
C ARG A 173 -8.02 11.52 -18.17
N LEU A 174 -8.19 10.29 -17.67
CA LEU A 174 -7.58 9.09 -18.28
C LEU A 174 -8.05 8.91 -19.72
N LYS A 175 -9.35 9.02 -19.98
CA LYS A 175 -9.91 8.94 -21.34
C LYS A 175 -9.33 10.00 -22.26
N LYS A 176 -9.25 11.28 -21.80
CA LYS A 176 -8.62 12.37 -22.55
C LYS A 176 -7.14 12.15 -22.84
N ALA A 177 -6.44 11.43 -21.95
CA ALA A 177 -5.07 10.98 -22.15
C ALA A 177 -4.93 9.77 -23.10
N GLY A 178 -6.03 9.31 -23.71
CA GLY A 178 -6.04 8.19 -24.65
C GLY A 178 -6.04 6.81 -24.01
N VAL A 179 -6.35 6.71 -22.71
CA VAL A 179 -6.44 5.44 -21.99
C VAL A 179 -7.83 4.84 -22.16
N SER A 180 -7.92 3.67 -22.79
CA SER A 180 -9.18 2.90 -22.88
C SER A 180 -9.50 2.25 -21.55
N THR A 181 -10.74 2.40 -21.05
CA THR A 181 -11.17 1.81 -19.78
C THR A 181 -12.03 0.58 -20.02
N TYR A 182 -11.73 -0.51 -19.33
CA TYR A 182 -12.45 -1.78 -19.39
C TYR A 182 -12.98 -2.13 -18.01
N ALA A 183 -14.27 -2.40 -17.92
CA ALA A 183 -14.94 -2.81 -16.67
C ALA A 183 -15.36 -4.26 -16.74
N ALA A 184 -15.02 -5.05 -15.74
CA ALA A 184 -15.55 -6.40 -15.56
C ALA A 184 -16.98 -6.30 -14.99
N HIS A 185 -18.00 -6.49 -15.83
CA HIS A 185 -19.40 -6.33 -15.45
C HIS A 185 -20.27 -7.42 -16.04
N LEU A 186 -21.31 -7.86 -15.30
CA LEU A 186 -22.23 -8.93 -15.74
C LEU A 186 -23.00 -8.59 -17.02
N GLY A 187 -23.25 -7.30 -17.26
CA GLY A 187 -23.88 -6.80 -18.48
C GLY A 187 -22.91 -6.56 -19.63
N ALA A 188 -21.67 -7.05 -19.56
CA ALA A 188 -20.70 -6.86 -20.63
C ALA A 188 -21.14 -7.55 -21.91
N THR A 189 -21.01 -6.84 -23.05
CA THR A 189 -21.36 -7.36 -24.38
C THR A 189 -20.14 -7.90 -25.15
N ILE A 190 -18.94 -7.66 -24.64
CA ILE A 190 -17.68 -8.05 -25.28
C ILE A 190 -16.95 -9.01 -24.33
N SER A 191 -16.49 -10.15 -24.87
CA SER A 191 -15.57 -11.03 -24.14
C SER A 191 -14.23 -10.33 -23.88
N TYR A 192 -13.55 -10.66 -22.78
CA TYR A 192 -12.23 -10.13 -22.49
C TYR A 192 -11.21 -10.41 -23.63
N GLU A 193 -11.38 -11.51 -24.38
CA GLU A 193 -10.52 -11.84 -25.52
C GLU A 193 -10.74 -10.92 -26.74
N GLY A 194 -11.90 -10.26 -26.81
CA GLY A 194 -12.27 -9.39 -27.93
C GLY A 194 -11.77 -7.95 -27.82
N ALA A 195 -11.08 -7.59 -26.73
CA ALA A 195 -10.60 -6.22 -26.50
C ALA A 195 -9.14 -6.05 -26.93
N ASP A 196 -8.78 -4.83 -27.34
CA ASP A 196 -7.41 -4.47 -27.73
C ASP A 196 -6.64 -3.88 -26.53
N TYR A 197 -5.90 -4.73 -25.85
CA TYR A 197 -5.05 -4.33 -24.72
C TYR A 197 -3.64 -3.87 -25.08
N LYS A 198 -3.33 -3.74 -26.37
CA LYS A 198 -2.01 -3.29 -26.85
C LYS A 198 -1.85 -1.77 -26.77
N LYS A 199 -2.96 -1.06 -26.61
CA LYS A 199 -3.01 0.40 -26.42
C LYS A 199 -3.02 0.74 -24.92
N PRO A 200 -2.77 2.02 -24.56
CA PRO A 200 -2.96 2.46 -23.21
C PRO A 200 -4.34 2.06 -22.66
N CYS A 201 -4.37 1.34 -21.56
CA CYS A 201 -5.61 0.79 -21.02
C CYS A 201 -5.64 0.79 -19.48
N ALA A 202 -6.85 0.75 -18.95
CA ALA A 202 -7.13 0.63 -17.53
C ALA A 202 -8.21 -0.41 -17.29
N PHE A 203 -8.03 -1.29 -16.30
CA PHE A 203 -9.06 -2.21 -15.83
C PHE A 203 -9.73 -1.66 -14.59
N MET A 204 -11.06 -1.62 -14.61
CA MET A 204 -11.89 -1.22 -13.48
C MET A 204 -12.31 -2.45 -12.68
N ILE A 205 -12.10 -2.40 -11.37
CA ILE A 205 -12.48 -3.41 -10.40
C ILE A 205 -13.35 -2.73 -9.35
N GLY A 206 -14.55 -3.22 -9.18
CA GLY A 206 -15.53 -2.69 -8.24
C GLY A 206 -15.49 -3.36 -6.86
N ASN A 207 -16.49 -3.00 -6.05
CA ASN A 207 -16.72 -3.56 -4.74
C ASN A 207 -16.94 -5.07 -4.78
N GLU A 208 -16.48 -5.79 -3.77
CA GLU A 208 -16.54 -7.26 -3.70
C GLU A 208 -17.98 -7.81 -3.68
N ALA A 209 -18.92 -7.06 -3.13
CA ALA A 209 -20.32 -7.49 -3.00
C ALA A 209 -21.23 -6.89 -4.08
N ASN A 210 -20.99 -5.63 -4.45
CA ASN A 210 -21.90 -4.86 -5.30
C ASN A 210 -21.38 -4.71 -6.74
N GLY A 211 -20.12 -5.03 -7.00
CA GLY A 211 -19.49 -4.85 -8.30
C GLY A 211 -19.21 -3.37 -8.61
N LEU A 212 -19.29 -3.02 -9.90
CA LEU A 212 -19.17 -1.67 -10.45
C LEU A 212 -20.55 -1.09 -10.73
#